data_846ea24af0a11e92c34f71bc7c7857d6
#
_entry.id   846ea24af0a11e92c34f71bc7c7857d6
#
_cell.length_a   1.000
_cell.length_b   1.000
_cell.length_c   1.000
_cell.angle_alpha   90.00
_cell.angle_beta   90.00
_cell.angle_gamma   90.00
#
_symmetry.space_group_name_H-M   'P 1'
#
loop_
_entity.id
_entity.type
_entity.pdbx_description
1 polymer ?
#
loop_
_entity_poly.entity_id
_entity_poly.type
_entity_poly.pdbx_seq_one_letter_code
_entity_poly.pdbx_strand_id
1 'polypeptide(L)'
;MKHNDQIDKIPIVSFFSGGGFLDMGFEMAEFKTVFSNEIDKDFAQFYKEGMSSWSGEKREVSAISDIDEVSTIDVKALVNGRFGIIGGPPCQDFSIRGSKNGFDGLRGTLTYHYYERIMDIQPDFFLMENVPGLVLLKKTKKAFNAILDLFREEYLISSKRLNALHYGVPQNRERLFVFGVKKSLVKDTSLYTLNDLWFNWPVPTYPKAETSYNWGEPKGRGLEMTAKKLPEPPPELCVGDLLINNTEKRTIPNANDFFKLKKLSKIRKIEEGDTYRPSFKRLHRKKYSPTACYGNNEVHLHPVDDRRLSVREVLRIQGVPDSYIINTQEKLSKKFKMVGNGVPVPLAYQIALSIKKFLIELEQYKPKMNGHLVKGKTKPGDVKNPVEEH
;
A
#
# COMPACT_ATOMS: atom_id res chain seq x y z
N MET A 1 -36.99 -10.75 17.49
CA MET A 1 -35.92 -11.26 16.66
C MET A 1 -35.03 -10.07 16.29
N LYS A 2 -33.83 -9.97 16.85
CA LYS A 2 -32.86 -8.95 16.47
C LYS A 2 -32.21 -9.45 15.17
N HIS A 3 -32.49 -8.80 14.04
CA HIS A 3 -31.67 -8.95 12.85
C HIS A 3 -30.29 -8.45 13.22
N ASN A 4 -29.34 -9.35 13.35
CA ASN A 4 -27.92 -9.04 13.28
C ASN A 4 -27.66 -8.69 11.80
N ASP A 5 -27.69 -7.38 11.49
CA ASP A 5 -27.12 -6.86 10.23
C ASP A 5 -25.60 -7.04 10.29
N GLN A 6 -25.15 -8.27 10.15
CA GLN A 6 -23.76 -8.56 9.84
C GLN A 6 -23.58 -8.12 8.39
N ILE A 7 -23.10 -6.89 8.17
CA ILE A 7 -22.72 -6.42 6.84
C ILE A 7 -21.66 -7.39 6.36
N ASP A 8 -21.99 -8.18 5.35
CA ASP A 8 -21.03 -9.12 4.75
C ASP A 8 -19.80 -8.35 4.29
N LYS A 9 -18.63 -8.78 4.78
CA LYS A 9 -17.35 -8.17 4.41
C LYS A 9 -17.14 -8.31 2.90
N ILE A 10 -16.72 -7.25 2.24
CA ILE A 10 -16.45 -7.25 0.80
C ILE A 10 -15.26 -8.17 0.52
N PRO A 11 -15.43 -9.22 -0.31
CA PRO A 11 -14.32 -10.11 -0.67
C PRO A 11 -13.23 -9.40 -1.47
N ILE A 12 -11.97 -9.75 -1.18
CA ILE A 12 -10.83 -9.34 -1.98
C ILE A 12 -9.97 -10.55 -2.37
N VAL A 13 -9.41 -10.46 -3.56
CA VAL A 13 -8.38 -11.35 -4.11
C VAL A 13 -7.06 -10.60 -4.08
N SER A 14 -6.03 -11.19 -3.49
CA SER A 14 -4.71 -10.57 -3.33
C SER A 14 -3.67 -11.28 -4.21
N PHE A 15 -3.08 -10.54 -5.15
CA PHE A 15 -1.93 -11.00 -5.93
C PHE A 15 -0.65 -10.35 -5.43
N PHE A 16 0.47 -11.07 -5.52
CA PHE A 16 1.77 -10.62 -4.98
C PHE A 16 1.67 -10.29 -3.49
N SER A 17 0.99 -11.15 -2.73
CA SER A 17 0.57 -10.88 -1.34
C SER A 17 1.75 -10.69 -0.37
N GLY A 18 2.95 -11.18 -0.69
CA GLY A 18 4.14 -11.02 0.15
C GLY A 18 3.92 -11.51 1.57
N GLY A 19 4.10 -10.64 2.56
CA GLY A 19 3.81 -10.92 3.98
C GLY A 19 2.38 -10.56 4.40
N GLY A 20 1.49 -10.17 3.49
CA GLY A 20 0.09 -9.86 3.78
C GLY A 20 -0.16 -8.45 4.36
N PHE A 21 0.77 -7.51 4.24
CA PHE A 21 0.60 -6.19 4.89
C PHE A 21 -0.46 -5.33 4.20
N LEU A 22 -0.61 -5.43 2.88
CA LEU A 22 -1.71 -4.80 2.15
C LEU A 22 -3.03 -5.44 2.53
N ASP A 23 -3.08 -6.78 2.56
CA ASP A 23 -4.24 -7.57 2.97
C ASP A 23 -4.67 -7.21 4.39
N MET A 24 -3.72 -7.13 5.34
CA MET A 24 -3.97 -6.72 6.73
C MET A 24 -4.67 -5.36 6.81
N GLY A 25 -4.17 -4.36 6.06
CA GLY A 25 -4.78 -3.04 6.03
C GLY A 25 -6.23 -3.07 5.50
N PHE A 26 -6.50 -3.89 4.48
CA PHE A 26 -7.85 -4.09 3.96
C PHE A 26 -8.74 -4.86 4.95
N GLU A 27 -8.25 -5.92 5.59
CA GLU A 27 -9.01 -6.68 6.58
C GLU A 27 -9.36 -5.84 7.82
N MET A 28 -8.46 -4.94 8.24
CA MET A 28 -8.76 -3.95 9.29
C MET A 28 -9.89 -2.98 8.89
N ALA A 29 -10.07 -2.71 7.60
CA ALA A 29 -11.17 -1.91 7.05
C ALA A 29 -12.42 -2.76 6.73
N GLU A 30 -12.49 -3.99 7.26
CA GLU A 30 -13.61 -4.92 7.11
C GLU A 30 -13.82 -5.44 5.67
N PHE A 31 -12.75 -5.59 4.91
CA PHE A 31 -12.72 -6.47 3.75
C PHE A 31 -12.37 -7.91 4.20
N LYS A 32 -12.49 -8.87 3.30
CA LYS A 32 -12.13 -10.26 3.57
C LYS A 32 -11.26 -10.81 2.44
N THR A 33 -10.01 -11.15 2.74
CA THR A 33 -9.17 -11.87 1.77
C THR A 33 -9.69 -13.29 1.61
N VAL A 34 -10.21 -13.61 0.43
CA VAL A 34 -10.76 -14.93 0.08
C VAL A 34 -9.79 -15.75 -0.76
N PHE A 35 -8.85 -15.11 -1.41
CA PHE A 35 -7.79 -15.74 -2.20
C PHE A 35 -6.52 -14.89 -2.13
N SER A 36 -5.37 -15.55 -2.05
CA SER A 36 -4.05 -14.90 -2.10
C SER A 36 -3.07 -15.71 -2.96
N ASN A 37 -2.18 -15.00 -3.68
CA ASN A 37 -1.14 -15.61 -4.51
C ASN A 37 0.22 -14.96 -4.21
N GLU A 38 1.24 -15.81 -4.05
CA GLU A 38 2.64 -15.42 -3.86
C GLU A 38 3.55 -16.51 -4.41
N ILE A 39 4.50 -16.16 -5.25
CA ILE A 39 5.42 -17.11 -5.87
C ILE A 39 6.60 -17.52 -4.96
N ASP A 40 7.05 -16.61 -4.09
CA ASP A 40 8.16 -16.88 -3.16
C ASP A 40 7.65 -17.72 -1.96
N LYS A 41 8.07 -18.99 -1.94
CA LYS A 41 7.66 -19.95 -0.88
C LYS A 41 8.01 -19.48 0.53
N ASP A 42 9.07 -18.70 0.70
CA ASP A 42 9.44 -18.15 1.99
C ASP A 42 8.48 -17.04 2.41
N PHE A 43 8.09 -16.17 1.47
CA PHE A 43 7.10 -15.12 1.74
C PHE A 43 5.73 -15.75 2.03
N ALA A 44 5.32 -16.77 1.29
CA ALA A 44 4.10 -17.51 1.56
C ALA A 44 4.09 -18.15 2.97
N GLN A 45 5.23 -18.69 3.41
CA GLN A 45 5.37 -19.20 4.78
C GLN A 45 5.27 -18.08 5.83
N PHE A 46 5.89 -16.92 5.60
CA PHE A 46 5.81 -15.77 6.50
C PHE A 46 4.40 -15.16 6.53
N TYR A 47 3.69 -15.14 5.39
CA TYR A 47 2.28 -14.80 5.31
C TYR A 47 1.44 -15.69 6.22
N LYS A 48 1.58 -17.02 6.04
CA LYS A 48 0.87 -18.02 6.84
C LYS A 48 1.08 -17.81 8.34
N GLU A 49 2.34 -17.69 8.77
CA GLU A 49 2.68 -17.53 10.18
C GLU A 49 2.19 -16.20 10.74
N GLY A 50 2.52 -15.10 10.06
CA GLY A 50 2.22 -13.76 10.50
C GLY A 50 0.73 -13.42 10.48
N MET A 51 0.04 -13.72 9.38
CA MET A 51 -1.38 -13.45 9.26
C MET A 51 -2.21 -14.34 10.19
N SER A 52 -1.81 -15.62 10.39
CA SER A 52 -2.50 -16.48 11.34
C SER A 52 -2.33 -16.01 12.79
N SER A 53 -1.12 -15.64 13.19
CA SER A 53 -0.87 -15.15 14.56
C SER A 53 -1.56 -13.81 14.83
N TRP A 54 -1.63 -12.93 13.82
CA TRP A 54 -2.32 -11.65 13.93
C TRP A 54 -3.83 -11.80 14.01
N SER A 55 -4.44 -12.59 13.13
CA SER A 55 -5.90 -12.73 13.06
C SER A 55 -6.48 -13.70 14.09
N GLY A 56 -5.66 -14.58 14.65
CA GLY A 56 -6.13 -15.71 15.47
C GLY A 56 -6.79 -16.85 14.67
N GLU A 57 -6.81 -16.75 13.33
CA GLU A 57 -7.39 -17.74 12.42
C GLU A 57 -6.30 -18.36 11.56
N LYS A 58 -6.48 -19.63 11.16
CA LYS A 58 -5.55 -20.27 10.21
C LYS A 58 -5.60 -19.56 8.88
N ARG A 59 -4.45 -19.06 8.43
CA ARG A 59 -4.25 -18.40 7.13
C ARG A 59 -3.23 -19.16 6.30
N GLU A 60 -3.46 -19.23 5.00
CA GLU A 60 -2.51 -19.78 4.04
C GLU A 60 -2.56 -18.97 2.76
N VAL A 61 -1.46 -18.93 2.01
CA VAL A 61 -1.48 -18.44 0.64
C VAL A 61 -2.21 -19.48 -0.21
N SER A 62 -3.23 -19.06 -0.95
CA SER A 62 -4.09 -19.94 -1.72
C SER A 62 -3.35 -20.58 -2.91
N ALA A 63 -2.47 -19.82 -3.57
CA ALA A 63 -1.66 -20.30 -4.69
C ALA A 63 -0.20 -19.85 -4.52
N ILE A 64 0.72 -20.81 -4.38
CA ILE A 64 2.18 -20.57 -4.38
C ILE A 64 2.70 -20.90 -5.77
N SER A 65 2.42 -20.01 -6.72
CA SER A 65 2.72 -20.19 -8.15
C SER A 65 2.92 -18.85 -8.84
N ASP A 66 3.34 -18.90 -10.09
CA ASP A 66 3.28 -17.73 -10.95
C ASP A 66 1.84 -17.23 -11.09
N ILE A 67 1.64 -15.93 -11.23
CA ILE A 67 0.32 -15.32 -11.40
C ILE A 67 -0.39 -15.86 -12.66
N ASP A 68 0.36 -16.22 -13.69
CA ASP A 68 -0.17 -16.77 -14.95
C ASP A 68 -0.74 -18.18 -14.79
N GLU A 69 -0.29 -18.92 -13.79
CA GLU A 69 -0.77 -20.26 -13.47
C GLU A 69 -2.06 -20.26 -12.62
N VAL A 70 -2.47 -19.07 -12.13
CA VAL A 70 -3.67 -18.97 -11.30
C VAL A 70 -4.93 -19.16 -12.17
N SER A 71 -5.75 -20.14 -11.79
CA SER A 71 -7.02 -20.42 -12.47
C SER A 71 -8.05 -19.32 -12.22
N THR A 72 -8.46 -18.63 -13.29
CA THR A 72 -9.53 -17.62 -13.25
C THR A 72 -10.86 -18.23 -12.78
N ILE A 73 -11.14 -19.49 -13.15
CA ILE A 73 -12.38 -20.18 -12.78
C ILE A 73 -12.42 -20.42 -11.27
N ASP A 74 -11.30 -20.89 -10.69
CA ASP A 74 -11.22 -21.19 -9.25
C ASP A 74 -11.34 -19.90 -8.43
N VAL A 75 -10.70 -18.80 -8.87
CA VAL A 75 -10.83 -17.51 -8.21
C VAL A 75 -12.27 -17.00 -8.27
N LYS A 76 -12.93 -17.08 -9.44
CA LYS A 76 -14.33 -16.66 -9.60
C LYS A 76 -15.31 -17.49 -8.76
N ALA A 77 -15.01 -18.75 -8.51
CA ALA A 77 -15.86 -19.62 -7.67
C ALA A 77 -15.84 -19.21 -6.18
N LEU A 78 -14.81 -18.46 -5.74
CA LEU A 78 -14.67 -18.00 -4.34
C LEU A 78 -15.37 -16.68 -4.05
N VAL A 79 -15.80 -15.95 -5.08
CA VAL A 79 -16.39 -14.62 -4.95
C VAL A 79 -17.85 -14.62 -5.39
N ASN A 80 -18.71 -14.10 -4.52
CA ASN A 80 -20.13 -13.89 -4.80
C ASN A 80 -20.45 -12.40 -4.59
N GLY A 81 -21.14 -11.79 -5.55
CA GLY A 81 -21.49 -10.38 -5.48
C GLY A 81 -20.29 -9.46 -5.75
N ARG A 82 -20.24 -8.33 -5.05
CA ARG A 82 -19.20 -7.33 -5.22
C ARG A 82 -17.87 -7.80 -4.61
N PHE A 83 -16.80 -7.71 -5.38
CA PHE A 83 -15.46 -8.05 -4.93
C PHE A 83 -14.38 -7.20 -5.60
N GLY A 84 -13.17 -7.20 -5.03
CA GLY A 84 -12.03 -6.47 -5.56
C GLY A 84 -10.79 -7.33 -5.74
N ILE A 85 -9.85 -6.81 -6.53
CA ILE A 85 -8.48 -7.35 -6.64
C ILE A 85 -7.50 -6.32 -6.09
N ILE A 86 -6.58 -6.74 -5.22
CA ILE A 86 -5.49 -5.89 -4.72
C ILE A 86 -4.15 -6.55 -5.03
N GLY A 87 -3.08 -5.73 -5.22
CA GLY A 87 -1.75 -6.28 -5.45
C GLY A 87 -0.67 -5.25 -5.67
N GLY A 88 0.59 -5.69 -5.51
CA GLY A 88 1.79 -4.90 -5.76
C GLY A 88 2.74 -5.62 -6.71
N PRO A 89 2.50 -5.61 -8.04
CA PRO A 89 3.39 -6.27 -8.99
C PRO A 89 4.78 -5.65 -8.97
N PRO A 90 5.87 -6.45 -8.94
CA PRO A 90 7.24 -5.95 -8.95
C PRO A 90 7.54 -5.11 -10.20
N CYS A 91 8.26 -3.97 -10.01
CA CYS A 91 8.61 -3.05 -11.11
C CYS A 91 9.90 -3.40 -11.86
N GLN A 92 10.65 -4.42 -11.42
CA GLN A 92 12.01 -4.69 -11.93
C GLN A 92 12.07 -4.96 -13.44
N ASP A 93 11.01 -5.48 -14.02
CA ASP A 93 10.94 -5.85 -15.44
C ASP A 93 10.77 -4.65 -16.38
N PHE A 94 10.27 -3.50 -15.91
CA PHE A 94 10.15 -2.29 -16.72
C PHE A 94 11.51 -1.72 -17.18
N SER A 95 12.55 -1.92 -16.38
CA SER A 95 13.90 -1.39 -16.69
C SER A 95 14.65 -2.23 -17.72
N ILE A 96 14.39 -3.54 -17.80
CA ILE A 96 15.17 -4.51 -18.59
C ILE A 96 14.47 -4.80 -19.92
N ARG A 97 13.17 -5.06 -19.93
CA ARG A 97 12.42 -5.51 -21.11
C ARG A 97 11.74 -4.37 -21.88
N GLY A 98 11.19 -3.38 -21.22
CA GLY A 98 10.44 -2.27 -21.84
C GLY A 98 11.28 -1.30 -22.70
N SER A 99 12.61 -1.42 -22.70
CA SER A 99 13.49 -0.49 -23.46
C SER A 99 13.85 -0.96 -24.86
N LYS A 100 13.67 -2.23 -25.20
CA LYS A 100 14.15 -2.79 -26.47
C LYS A 100 13.07 -3.10 -27.51
N ASN A 101 11.81 -3.39 -27.08
CA ASN A 101 10.80 -3.96 -27.98
C ASN A 101 9.42 -3.25 -27.94
N GLY A 102 9.29 -1.99 -27.49
CA GLY A 102 8.02 -1.27 -27.53
C GLY A 102 6.88 -1.99 -26.76
N PHE A 103 5.75 -2.21 -27.42
CA PHE A 103 4.55 -2.83 -26.81
C PHE A 103 4.77 -4.31 -26.44
N ASP A 104 5.57 -5.05 -27.23
CA ASP A 104 5.88 -6.45 -26.93
C ASP A 104 6.75 -6.61 -25.67
N GLY A 105 7.60 -5.59 -25.38
CA GLY A 105 8.35 -5.54 -24.13
C GLY A 105 7.46 -5.36 -22.90
N LEU A 106 6.27 -4.75 -23.03
CA LEU A 106 5.29 -4.57 -21.95
C LEU A 106 4.63 -5.89 -21.57
N ARG A 107 4.24 -6.71 -22.55
CA ARG A 107 3.56 -7.99 -22.35
C ARG A 107 4.34 -8.98 -21.49
N GLY A 108 5.65 -8.83 -21.39
CA GLY A 108 6.48 -9.66 -20.52
C GLY A 108 6.68 -9.09 -19.11
N THR A 109 5.96 -8.05 -18.68
CA THR A 109 6.11 -7.47 -17.34
C THR A 109 5.04 -8.00 -16.38
N LEU A 110 5.40 -8.20 -15.10
CA LEU A 110 4.45 -8.66 -14.08
C LEU A 110 3.29 -7.66 -13.86
N THR A 111 3.48 -6.38 -14.15
CA THR A 111 2.39 -5.39 -14.14
C THR A 111 1.40 -5.65 -15.28
N TYR A 112 1.86 -6.11 -16.44
CA TYR A 112 0.98 -6.49 -17.55
C TYR A 112 0.23 -7.80 -17.23
N HIS A 113 0.89 -8.80 -16.64
CA HIS A 113 0.23 -10.03 -16.17
C HIS A 113 -0.83 -9.73 -15.10
N TYR A 114 -0.55 -8.76 -14.21
CA TYR A 114 -1.56 -8.28 -13.25
C TYR A 114 -2.78 -7.65 -13.96
N TYR A 115 -2.53 -6.85 -15.01
CA TYR A 115 -3.59 -6.32 -15.87
C TYR A 115 -4.41 -7.46 -16.50
N GLU A 116 -3.78 -8.46 -17.11
CA GLU A 116 -4.47 -9.60 -17.73
C GLU A 116 -5.36 -10.33 -16.72
N ARG A 117 -4.87 -10.60 -15.52
CA ARG A 117 -5.69 -11.24 -14.47
C ARG A 117 -6.91 -10.39 -14.09
N ILE A 118 -6.77 -9.08 -13.99
CA ILE A 118 -7.92 -8.19 -13.73
C ILE A 118 -8.92 -8.25 -14.89
N MET A 119 -8.46 -8.25 -16.13
CA MET A 119 -9.34 -8.32 -17.30
C MET A 119 -10.03 -9.68 -17.44
N ASP A 120 -9.37 -10.77 -17.06
CA ASP A 120 -9.96 -12.11 -17.08
C ASP A 120 -10.95 -12.35 -15.92
N ILE A 121 -10.61 -11.89 -14.73
CA ILE A 121 -11.42 -12.10 -13.50
C ILE A 121 -12.57 -11.10 -13.44
N GLN A 122 -12.38 -9.87 -13.97
CA GLN A 122 -13.40 -8.83 -14.04
C GLN A 122 -13.96 -8.40 -12.67
N PRO A 123 -13.10 -7.98 -11.69
CA PRO A 123 -13.55 -7.50 -10.39
C PRO A 123 -14.35 -6.18 -10.52
N ASP A 124 -15.13 -5.84 -9.50
CA ASP A 124 -15.83 -4.56 -9.42
C ASP A 124 -14.88 -3.38 -9.24
N PHE A 125 -13.78 -3.61 -8.53
CA PHE A 125 -12.70 -2.64 -8.33
C PHE A 125 -11.34 -3.35 -8.22
N PHE A 126 -10.27 -2.59 -8.46
CA PHE A 126 -8.92 -3.05 -8.16
C PHE A 126 -8.06 -1.95 -7.53
N LEU A 127 -7.07 -2.35 -6.77
CA LEU A 127 -5.99 -1.49 -6.30
C LEU A 127 -4.63 -2.09 -6.69
N MET A 128 -3.84 -1.33 -7.43
CA MET A 128 -2.45 -1.66 -7.75
C MET A 128 -1.50 -0.74 -7.00
N GLU A 129 -0.55 -1.32 -6.26
CA GLU A 129 0.54 -0.58 -5.63
C GLU A 129 1.81 -0.72 -6.45
N ASN A 130 2.63 0.35 -6.49
CA ASN A 130 3.95 0.26 -7.09
C ASN A 130 4.87 1.40 -6.57
N VAL A 131 6.13 1.39 -7.02
CA VAL A 131 7.10 2.44 -6.67
C VAL A 131 6.91 3.69 -7.52
N PRO A 132 7.20 4.90 -6.98
CA PRO A 132 7.05 6.16 -7.71
C PRO A 132 7.89 6.25 -8.98
N GLY A 133 8.99 5.49 -9.07
CA GLY A 133 9.87 5.46 -10.22
C GLY A 133 9.17 5.16 -11.55
N LEU A 134 8.05 4.44 -11.52
CA LEU A 134 7.27 4.13 -12.73
C LEU A 134 6.75 5.39 -13.44
N VAL A 135 6.38 6.42 -12.69
CA VAL A 135 5.82 7.68 -13.24
C VAL A 135 6.82 8.83 -13.26
N LEU A 136 7.91 8.74 -12.50
CA LEU A 136 8.93 9.80 -12.44
C LEU A 136 9.99 9.68 -13.53
N LEU A 137 10.34 8.44 -13.93
CA LEU A 137 11.36 8.20 -14.93
C LEU A 137 10.75 8.18 -16.33
N LYS A 138 11.25 9.01 -17.27
CA LYS A 138 10.72 9.09 -18.66
C LYS A 138 10.63 7.72 -19.34
N LYS A 139 11.62 6.84 -19.08
CA LYS A 139 11.71 5.51 -19.70
C LYS A 139 10.57 4.58 -19.29
N THR A 140 10.19 4.57 -18.02
CA THR A 140 9.14 3.70 -17.48
C THR A 140 7.75 4.32 -17.60
N LYS A 141 7.65 5.65 -17.55
CA LYS A 141 6.39 6.38 -17.58
C LYS A 141 5.56 6.09 -18.84
N LYS A 142 6.21 6.07 -20.05
CA LYS A 142 5.50 5.80 -21.31
C LYS A 142 4.88 4.41 -21.30
N ALA A 143 5.66 3.42 -20.88
CA ALA A 143 5.25 2.03 -20.81
C ALA A 143 4.13 1.83 -19.78
N PHE A 144 4.28 2.44 -18.61
CA PHE A 144 3.27 2.37 -17.57
C PHE A 144 1.96 3.04 -17.97
N ASN A 145 2.01 4.22 -18.63
CA ASN A 145 0.81 4.89 -19.15
C ASN A 145 0.08 4.03 -20.18
N ALA A 146 0.79 3.28 -21.03
CA ALA A 146 0.16 2.36 -21.98
C ALA A 146 -0.65 1.26 -21.26
N ILE A 147 -0.15 0.73 -20.12
CA ILE A 147 -0.93 -0.23 -19.31
C ILE A 147 -2.14 0.46 -18.67
N LEU A 148 -1.99 1.71 -18.20
CA LEU A 148 -3.14 2.46 -17.68
C LEU A 148 -4.21 2.72 -18.74
N ASP A 149 -3.81 2.95 -20.01
CA ASP A 149 -4.74 3.14 -21.12
C ASP A 149 -5.53 1.86 -21.42
N LEU A 150 -4.88 0.68 -21.32
CA LEU A 150 -5.58 -0.61 -21.41
C LEU A 150 -6.61 -0.80 -20.28
N PHE A 151 -6.26 -0.46 -19.04
CA PHE A 151 -7.24 -0.48 -17.95
C PHE A 151 -8.43 0.45 -18.20
N ARG A 152 -8.19 1.61 -18.82
CA ARG A 152 -9.24 2.61 -19.12
C ARG A 152 -10.26 2.12 -20.13
N GLU A 153 -10.06 1.00 -20.81
CA GLU A 153 -11.10 0.42 -21.67
C GLU A 153 -12.30 -0.02 -20.84
N GLU A 154 -12.11 -0.68 -19.70
CA GLU A 154 -13.15 -1.27 -18.86
C GLU A 154 -13.35 -0.56 -17.51
N TYR A 155 -12.33 0.15 -17.01
CA TYR A 155 -12.32 0.76 -15.69
C TYR A 155 -12.18 2.28 -15.74
N LEU A 156 -12.85 2.96 -14.81
CA LEU A 156 -12.55 4.35 -14.47
C LEU A 156 -11.38 4.32 -13.48
N ILE A 157 -10.30 5.06 -13.79
CA ILE A 157 -9.03 4.97 -13.04
C ILE A 157 -8.72 6.31 -12.36
N SER A 158 -8.26 6.23 -11.12
CA SER A 158 -7.60 7.32 -10.40
C SER A 158 -6.25 6.85 -9.89
N SER A 159 -5.23 7.69 -9.95
CA SER A 159 -3.90 7.36 -9.44
C SER A 159 -3.34 8.47 -8.57
N LYS A 160 -2.62 8.09 -7.51
CA LYS A 160 -2.00 9.04 -6.59
C LYS A 160 -0.72 8.48 -5.97
N ARG A 161 0.27 9.36 -5.81
CA ARG A 161 1.44 9.06 -4.97
C ARG A 161 1.12 9.45 -3.53
N LEU A 162 1.33 8.53 -2.60
CA LEU A 162 1.07 8.73 -1.18
C LEU A 162 2.34 8.40 -0.39
N ASN A 163 2.65 9.25 0.58
CA ASN A 163 3.77 9.03 1.49
C ASN A 163 3.27 8.51 2.83
N ALA A 164 3.74 7.35 3.26
CA ALA A 164 3.33 6.70 4.50
C ALA A 164 3.52 7.60 5.74
N LEU A 165 4.55 8.46 5.74
CA LEU A 165 4.79 9.43 6.82
C LEU A 165 3.59 10.35 7.06
N HIS A 166 2.85 10.70 6.00
CA HIS A 166 1.67 11.55 6.10
C HIS A 166 0.47 10.87 6.77
N TYR A 167 0.55 9.56 6.98
CA TYR A 167 -0.51 8.72 7.56
C TYR A 167 -0.11 8.06 8.89
N GLY A 168 0.84 8.66 9.60
CA GLY A 168 1.23 8.19 10.93
C GLY A 168 2.24 7.04 10.94
N VAL A 169 2.87 6.75 9.80
CA VAL A 169 3.96 5.76 9.74
C VAL A 169 5.30 6.48 9.92
N PRO A 170 6.15 6.12 10.89
CA PRO A 170 7.44 6.77 11.10
C PRO A 170 8.48 6.38 10.05
N GLN A 171 8.10 6.50 8.79
CA GLN A 171 8.94 6.19 7.64
C GLN A 171 8.60 7.09 6.45
N ASN A 172 9.59 7.77 5.91
CA ASN A 172 9.43 8.49 4.64
C ASN A 172 9.45 7.46 3.49
N ARG A 173 8.25 6.98 3.12
CA ARG A 173 8.04 5.96 2.10
C ARG A 173 6.92 6.35 1.16
N GLU A 174 7.28 6.83 -0.02
CA GLU A 174 6.34 7.17 -1.07
C GLU A 174 6.02 5.95 -1.94
N ARG A 175 4.75 5.75 -2.27
CA ARG A 175 4.25 4.71 -3.17
C ARG A 175 3.22 5.27 -4.13
N LEU A 176 3.17 4.68 -5.31
CA LEU A 176 2.15 4.96 -6.32
C LEU A 176 1.02 3.97 -6.13
N PHE A 177 -0.20 4.49 -6.08
CA PHE A 177 -1.42 3.68 -6.07
C PHE A 177 -2.26 3.99 -7.29
N VAL A 178 -2.84 2.96 -7.88
CA VAL A 178 -3.83 3.06 -8.96
C VAL A 178 -5.07 2.34 -8.49
N PHE A 179 -6.16 3.08 -8.36
CA PHE A 179 -7.48 2.55 -8.05
C PHE A 179 -8.34 2.57 -9.29
N GLY A 180 -8.98 1.45 -9.61
CA GLY A 180 -9.91 1.30 -10.71
C GLY A 180 -11.25 0.78 -10.24
N VAL A 181 -12.34 1.36 -10.76
CA VAL A 181 -13.70 0.88 -10.59
C VAL A 181 -14.30 0.55 -11.95
N LYS A 182 -15.04 -0.57 -12.05
CA LYS A 182 -15.64 -1.03 -13.30
C LYS A 182 -16.62 0.00 -13.84
N LYS A 183 -16.47 0.41 -15.08
CA LYS A 183 -17.29 1.47 -15.71
C LYS A 183 -18.78 1.16 -15.64
N SER A 184 -19.17 -0.11 -15.81
CA SER A 184 -20.57 -0.53 -15.72
C SER A 184 -21.24 -0.24 -14.37
N LEU A 185 -20.46 -0.06 -13.29
CA LEU A 185 -20.99 0.28 -11.97
C LEU A 185 -21.25 1.78 -11.78
N VAL A 186 -20.58 2.62 -12.55
CA VAL A 186 -20.58 4.08 -12.39
C VAL A 186 -21.21 4.84 -13.56
N LYS A 187 -21.54 4.16 -14.67
CA LYS A 187 -22.02 4.77 -15.92
C LYS A 187 -23.26 5.66 -15.76
N ASP A 188 -24.14 5.33 -14.81
CA ASP A 188 -25.38 6.07 -14.54
C ASP A 188 -25.22 7.10 -13.41
N THR A 189 -23.98 7.39 -13.01
CA THR A 189 -23.65 8.36 -11.97
C THR A 189 -22.97 9.60 -12.56
N SER A 190 -23.06 10.74 -11.87
CA SER A 190 -22.33 11.95 -12.22
C SER A 190 -20.80 11.80 -12.14
N LEU A 191 -20.32 10.72 -11.52
CA LEU A 191 -18.88 10.42 -11.39
C LEU A 191 -18.20 10.21 -12.75
N TYR A 192 -18.93 9.75 -13.75
CA TYR A 192 -18.40 9.50 -15.10
C TYR A 192 -17.91 10.77 -15.82
N THR A 193 -18.39 11.94 -15.39
CA THR A 193 -18.03 13.24 -15.98
C THR A 193 -16.92 13.99 -15.23
N LEU A 194 -16.51 13.46 -14.07
CA LEU A 194 -15.54 14.10 -13.18
C LEU A 194 -14.13 13.60 -13.48
N ASN A 195 -13.47 13.94 -14.54
CA ASN A 195 -12.04 13.69 -14.80
C ASN A 195 -11.36 12.77 -13.73
N ASP A 196 -10.05 12.85 -13.49
CA ASP A 196 -9.34 12.02 -12.48
C ASP A 196 -9.69 12.32 -10.99
N LEU A 197 -10.58 13.28 -10.72
CA LEU A 197 -10.98 13.72 -9.36
C LEU A 197 -12.18 12.96 -8.78
N TRP A 198 -12.68 11.95 -9.47
CA TRP A 198 -13.86 11.18 -9.04
C TRP A 198 -13.64 10.37 -7.76
N PHE A 199 -12.41 10.03 -7.40
CA PHE A 199 -12.10 9.25 -6.21
C PHE A 199 -11.42 10.11 -5.14
N ASN A 200 -11.97 10.08 -3.93
CA ASN A 200 -11.44 10.77 -2.77
C ASN A 200 -10.37 9.90 -2.07
N TRP A 201 -9.12 10.11 -2.46
CA TRP A 201 -7.99 9.51 -1.75
C TRP A 201 -7.97 9.95 -0.28
N PRO A 202 -7.41 9.10 0.64
CA PRO A 202 -7.38 9.44 2.04
C PRO A 202 -6.71 10.79 2.29
N VAL A 203 -7.30 11.55 3.23
CA VAL A 203 -6.76 12.84 3.66
C VAL A 203 -5.56 12.58 4.59
N PRO A 204 -4.40 13.20 4.35
CA PRO A 204 -3.25 13.04 5.22
C PRO A 204 -3.53 13.55 6.64
N THR A 205 -3.21 12.77 7.66
CA THR A 205 -3.22 13.20 9.06
C THR A 205 -2.10 14.21 9.33
N TYR A 206 -0.94 14.00 8.68
CA TYR A 206 0.26 14.82 8.84
C TYR A 206 0.75 15.34 7.47
N PRO A 207 0.04 16.31 6.87
CA PRO A 207 0.38 16.79 5.53
C PRO A 207 1.78 17.43 5.50
N LYS A 208 2.60 17.03 4.51
CA LYS A 208 3.98 17.51 4.34
C LYS A 208 4.83 17.33 5.60
N ALA A 209 4.65 16.23 6.32
CA ALA A 209 5.30 15.98 7.61
C ALA A 209 6.83 16.16 7.55
N GLU A 210 7.47 15.81 6.42
CA GLU A 210 8.91 15.97 6.20
C GLU A 210 9.41 17.43 6.31
N THR A 211 8.53 18.42 6.11
CA THR A 211 8.85 19.85 6.14
C THR A 211 8.05 20.65 7.17
N SER A 212 7.05 20.03 7.80
CA SER A 212 6.16 20.70 8.77
C SER A 212 6.69 20.70 10.20
N TYR A 213 7.71 19.90 10.49
CA TYR A 213 8.25 19.72 11.83
C TYR A 213 9.75 19.99 11.89
N ASN A 214 10.22 20.31 13.10
CA ASN A 214 11.65 20.46 13.41
C ASN A 214 12.30 19.08 13.61
N TRP A 215 12.79 18.49 12.54
CA TRP A 215 13.50 17.20 12.58
C TRP A 215 14.96 17.33 13.07
N GLY A 216 15.39 18.52 13.51
CA GLY A 216 16.77 18.83 13.85
C GLY A 216 17.68 18.92 12.62
N GLU A 217 18.74 19.70 12.73
CA GLU A 217 19.70 19.89 11.65
C GLU A 217 20.44 18.59 11.31
N PRO A 218 20.68 18.32 10.02
CA PRO A 218 21.68 17.32 9.63
C PRO A 218 23.05 17.86 10.00
N LYS A 219 23.74 17.22 10.94
CA LYS A 219 25.11 17.58 11.27
C LYS A 219 25.97 17.61 10.00
N GLY A 220 26.59 18.75 9.68
CA GLY A 220 27.62 18.87 8.67
C GLY A 220 27.32 19.66 7.39
N ARG A 221 26.20 20.34 7.28
CA ARG A 221 25.96 21.33 6.23
C ARG A 221 25.65 22.70 6.85
N GLY A 222 26.64 23.59 6.82
CA GLY A 222 26.50 24.97 7.22
C GLY A 222 25.61 25.78 6.28
N LEU A 223 24.33 25.58 6.38
CA LEU A 223 23.30 26.44 5.85
C LEU A 223 22.55 26.99 7.06
N GLU A 224 22.96 28.17 7.52
CA GLU A 224 22.13 29.03 8.34
C GLU A 224 20.89 29.43 7.53
N MET A 225 19.91 28.56 7.53
CA MET A 225 18.56 28.97 7.18
C MET A 225 17.98 29.65 8.42
N THR A 226 17.50 30.87 8.26
CA THR A 226 16.65 31.60 9.21
C THR A 226 15.46 30.69 9.52
N ALA A 227 15.61 29.84 10.54
CA ALA A 227 14.69 28.81 10.89
C ALA A 227 13.38 29.44 11.39
N LYS A 228 12.31 29.38 10.60
CA LYS A 228 10.97 29.38 11.16
C LYS A 228 10.99 28.37 12.30
N LYS A 229 10.60 28.78 13.50
CA LYS A 229 10.52 27.88 14.66
C LYS A 229 9.42 26.88 14.41
N LEU A 230 9.76 25.76 13.73
CA LEU A 230 8.82 24.68 13.47
C LEU A 230 8.52 23.92 14.77
N PRO A 231 7.33 23.38 14.93
CA PRO A 231 6.99 22.53 16.07
C PRO A 231 7.82 21.25 16.08
N GLU A 232 8.02 20.66 17.26
CA GLU A 232 8.62 19.34 17.40
C GLU A 232 7.73 18.28 16.71
N PRO A 233 8.33 17.23 16.14
CA PRO A 233 7.55 16.17 15.52
C PRO A 233 6.73 15.40 16.55
N PRO A 234 5.51 14.96 16.20
CA PRO A 234 4.73 14.05 17.02
C PRO A 234 5.50 12.75 17.31
N PRO A 235 5.43 12.18 18.53
CA PRO A 235 6.13 10.95 18.90
C PRO A 235 5.84 9.78 17.94
N GLU A 236 4.61 9.63 17.51
CA GLU A 236 4.17 8.58 16.59
C GLU A 236 4.82 8.64 15.19
N LEU A 237 5.36 9.78 14.80
CA LEU A 237 6.16 9.92 13.58
C LEU A 237 7.65 9.63 13.80
N CYS A 238 8.05 9.33 15.02
CA CYS A 238 9.42 9.05 15.42
C CYS A 238 9.65 7.56 15.63
N VAL A 239 10.82 7.06 15.24
CA VAL A 239 11.11 5.62 15.42
C VAL A 239 11.40 5.24 16.88
N GLY A 240 11.63 6.21 17.77
CA GLY A 240 12.10 5.96 19.15
C GLY A 240 11.28 4.96 19.93
N ASP A 241 9.95 5.15 19.94
CA ASP A 241 9.02 4.30 20.69
C ASP A 241 8.81 2.90 20.07
N LEU A 242 9.29 2.70 18.86
CA LEU A 242 9.21 1.40 18.16
C LEU A 242 10.43 0.52 18.41
N LEU A 243 11.49 1.07 18.99
CA LEU A 243 12.73 0.39 19.23
C LEU A 243 12.64 -0.48 20.49
N ILE A 244 13.36 -1.57 20.46
CA ILE A 244 13.34 -2.57 21.53
C ILE A 244 14.61 -2.44 22.36
N ASN A 245 14.44 -2.21 23.65
CA ASN A 245 15.54 -2.20 24.60
C ASN A 245 16.01 -3.63 24.94
N ASN A 246 17.17 -3.72 25.60
CA ASN A 246 17.76 -5.01 25.93
C ASN A 246 16.92 -5.87 26.90
N THR A 247 16.08 -5.24 27.71
CA THR A 247 15.21 -5.93 28.69
C THR A 247 14.02 -6.57 27.97
N GLU A 248 13.42 -5.87 27.01
CA GLU A 248 12.25 -6.34 26.26
C GLU A 248 12.57 -7.43 25.23
N LYS A 249 13.82 -7.51 24.75
CA LYS A 249 14.25 -8.51 23.74
C LYS A 249 13.93 -9.95 24.10
N ARG A 250 13.78 -10.27 25.39
CA ARG A 250 13.54 -11.64 25.85
C ARG A 250 12.11 -12.10 25.65
N THR A 251 11.16 -11.17 25.59
CA THR A 251 9.71 -11.47 25.59
C THR A 251 9.02 -11.15 24.26
N ILE A 252 9.60 -10.28 23.45
CA ILE A 252 8.96 -9.85 22.19
C ILE A 252 9.40 -10.78 21.04
N PRO A 253 8.46 -11.41 20.32
CA PRO A 253 8.78 -12.26 19.17
C PRO A 253 9.53 -11.50 18.08
N ASN A 254 10.49 -12.15 17.43
CA ASN A 254 11.36 -11.61 16.39
C ASN A 254 12.28 -10.44 16.82
N ALA A 255 12.37 -10.12 18.12
CA ALA A 255 13.23 -9.08 18.64
C ALA A 255 14.73 -9.44 18.57
N ASN A 256 15.05 -10.74 18.57
CA ASN A 256 16.42 -11.25 18.46
C ASN A 256 16.81 -11.60 17.01
N ASP A 257 15.91 -11.44 16.06
CA ASP A 257 16.13 -11.71 14.64
C ASP A 257 16.84 -10.54 13.97
N PHE A 258 18.16 -10.44 14.11
CA PHE A 258 18.97 -9.41 13.46
C PHE A 258 20.34 -9.93 13.02
N PHE A 259 20.90 -9.31 11.98
CA PHE A 259 22.23 -9.68 11.50
C PHE A 259 23.31 -9.21 12.46
N LYS A 260 24.20 -10.11 12.87
CA LYS A 260 25.39 -9.77 13.66
C LYS A 260 26.38 -8.96 12.83
N LEU A 261 26.95 -7.92 13.41
CA LEU A 261 27.95 -7.06 12.78
C LEU A 261 29.35 -7.65 12.95
N LYS A 262 30.09 -7.75 11.84
CA LYS A 262 31.46 -8.29 11.87
C LYS A 262 32.52 -7.31 12.40
N LYS A 263 32.30 -5.97 12.23
CA LYS A 263 33.28 -4.92 12.58
C LYS A 263 32.60 -3.79 13.37
N LEU A 264 32.47 -3.97 14.68
CA LEU A 264 31.83 -2.99 15.57
C LEU A 264 32.56 -1.65 15.63
N SER A 265 33.89 -1.61 15.51
CA SER A 265 34.69 -0.39 15.56
C SER A 265 34.32 0.65 14.47
N LYS A 266 33.89 0.18 13.29
CA LYS A 266 33.41 1.06 12.23
C LYS A 266 32.00 1.61 12.52
N ILE A 267 31.17 0.82 13.16
CA ILE A 267 29.78 1.17 13.46
C ILE A 267 29.69 2.19 14.59
N ARG A 268 30.54 2.05 15.62
CA ARG A 268 30.62 2.97 16.78
C ARG A 268 30.93 4.42 16.39
N LYS A 269 31.59 4.61 15.24
CA LYS A 269 31.92 5.94 14.70
C LYS A 269 30.76 6.61 13.98
N ILE A 270 29.65 5.90 13.75
CA ILE A 270 28.47 6.44 13.05
C ILE A 270 27.56 7.05 14.11
N GLU A 271 27.39 8.36 14.05
CA GLU A 271 26.55 9.09 15.00
C GLU A 271 25.06 8.81 14.79
N GLU A 272 24.26 8.97 15.85
CA GLU A 272 22.82 8.92 15.81
C GLU A 272 22.29 9.96 14.79
N GLY A 273 21.43 9.53 13.88
CA GLY A 273 20.87 10.38 12.81
C GLY A 273 21.69 10.44 11.51
N ASP A 274 22.86 9.80 11.44
CA ASP A 274 23.62 9.72 10.19
C ASP A 274 22.95 8.73 9.21
N THR A 275 21.93 9.24 8.49
CA THR A 275 21.15 8.50 7.49
C THR A 275 21.51 8.83 6.05
N TYR A 276 22.46 9.75 5.83
CA TYR A 276 22.88 10.19 4.48
C TYR A 276 23.85 9.23 3.79
N ARG A 277 24.33 8.24 4.51
CA ARG A 277 25.23 7.21 4.01
C ARG A 277 24.50 6.29 3.02
N PRO A 278 25.20 5.73 2.02
CA PRO A 278 24.62 4.78 1.09
C PRO A 278 24.19 3.47 1.80
N SER A 279 24.91 3.09 2.88
CA SER A 279 24.63 1.92 3.72
C SER A 279 24.99 2.20 5.17
N PHE A 280 24.54 1.35 6.11
CA PHE A 280 24.73 1.51 7.55
C PHE A 280 24.20 2.87 8.06
N LYS A 281 23.00 3.22 7.67
CA LYS A 281 22.28 4.42 8.12
C LYS A 281 21.90 4.25 9.60
N ARG A 282 22.47 5.05 10.50
CA ARG A 282 22.06 5.03 11.90
C ARG A 282 20.84 5.93 12.07
N LEU A 283 19.73 5.34 12.50
CA LEU A 283 18.49 6.05 12.73
C LEU A 283 18.63 7.06 13.89
N HIS A 284 17.64 7.95 14.01
CA HIS A 284 17.55 8.91 15.12
C HIS A 284 16.22 8.69 15.86
N ARG A 285 16.27 8.58 17.20
CA ARG A 285 15.08 8.31 18.02
C ARG A 285 13.93 9.30 17.79
N LYS A 286 14.24 10.57 17.57
CA LYS A 286 13.28 11.65 17.35
C LYS A 286 13.06 11.98 15.87
N LYS A 287 13.28 11.03 14.97
CA LYS A 287 13.07 11.20 13.54
C LYS A 287 12.37 9.97 12.94
N TYR A 288 11.79 10.15 11.76
CA TYR A 288 11.31 9.05 10.95
C TYR A 288 12.47 8.26 10.32
N SER A 289 12.22 7.02 9.96
CA SER A 289 13.14 6.19 9.18
C SER A 289 13.11 6.62 7.70
N PRO A 290 14.25 6.67 7.00
CA PRO A 290 14.22 6.68 5.54
C PRO A 290 13.54 5.41 5.03
N THR A 291 13.17 5.40 3.73
CA THR A 291 12.57 4.20 3.11
C THR A 291 13.47 2.99 3.34
N ALA A 292 12.91 1.94 3.88
CA ALA A 292 13.61 0.70 4.11
C ALA A 292 13.51 -0.21 2.87
N CYS A 293 14.64 -0.45 2.21
CA CYS A 293 14.77 -1.40 1.11
C CYS A 293 15.55 -2.63 1.58
N TYR A 294 15.20 -3.14 2.75
CA TYR A 294 15.87 -4.26 3.39
C TYR A 294 16.09 -5.43 2.42
N GLY A 295 17.31 -5.72 2.05
CA GLY A 295 17.62 -6.83 1.16
C GLY A 295 18.72 -6.56 0.14
N ASN A 296 19.01 -5.30 -0.19
CA ASN A 296 20.01 -4.90 -1.18
C ASN A 296 21.06 -3.96 -0.56
N ASN A 297 21.87 -4.45 0.39
CA ASN A 297 22.95 -3.68 1.03
C ASN A 297 22.50 -2.44 1.84
N GLU A 298 21.23 -2.09 1.85
CA GLU A 298 20.73 -1.00 2.66
C GLU A 298 20.52 -1.48 4.09
N VAL A 299 21.37 -0.99 4.99
CA VAL A 299 21.42 -1.42 6.37
C VAL A 299 21.02 -0.27 7.27
N HIS A 300 19.99 -0.48 8.07
CA HIS A 300 19.63 0.44 9.15
C HIS A 300 20.21 -0.04 10.47
N LEU A 301 20.85 0.88 11.18
CA LEU A 301 21.41 0.67 12.52
C LEU A 301 20.46 1.21 13.58
N HIS A 302 20.42 0.52 14.70
CA HIS A 302 19.76 1.01 15.90
C HIS A 302 20.40 2.33 16.34
N PRO A 303 19.63 3.37 16.76
CA PRO A 303 20.18 4.68 17.10
C PRO A 303 21.21 4.63 18.23
N VAL A 304 20.96 3.82 19.24
CA VAL A 304 21.78 3.75 20.48
C VAL A 304 22.67 2.51 20.49
N ASP A 305 22.12 1.34 20.20
CA ASP A 305 22.84 0.07 20.24
C ASP A 305 23.76 -0.10 19.03
N ASP A 306 24.92 -0.74 19.23
CA ASP A 306 25.82 -1.11 18.13
C ASP A 306 25.36 -2.37 17.39
N ARG A 307 24.15 -2.33 16.85
CA ARG A 307 23.52 -3.44 16.11
C ARG A 307 22.68 -2.94 14.95
N ARG A 308 22.32 -3.85 14.07
CA ARG A 308 21.27 -3.61 13.07
C ARG A 308 19.90 -3.65 13.76
N LEU A 309 18.88 -3.10 13.11
CA LEU A 309 17.50 -3.28 13.54
C LEU A 309 17.16 -4.78 13.51
N SER A 310 16.30 -5.21 14.42
CA SER A 310 15.68 -6.54 14.42
C SER A 310 14.49 -6.60 13.45
N VAL A 311 14.05 -7.82 13.12
CA VAL A 311 12.84 -8.04 12.31
C VAL A 311 11.62 -7.40 12.98
N ARG A 312 11.52 -7.48 14.33
CA ARG A 312 10.42 -6.83 15.06
C ARG A 312 10.42 -5.31 14.89
N GLU A 313 11.57 -4.67 15.04
CA GLU A 313 11.68 -3.22 14.88
C GLU A 313 11.32 -2.77 13.47
N VAL A 314 11.74 -3.48 12.42
CA VAL A 314 11.38 -3.14 11.07
C VAL A 314 9.90 -3.43 10.74
N LEU A 315 9.29 -4.45 11.36
CA LEU A 315 7.85 -4.69 11.30
C LEU A 315 7.07 -3.52 11.93
N ARG A 316 7.48 -3.08 13.14
CA ARG A 316 6.86 -1.93 13.82
C ARG A 316 6.98 -0.63 12.99
N ILE A 317 8.12 -0.38 12.33
CA ILE A 317 8.30 0.77 11.42
C ILE A 317 7.34 0.71 10.22
N GLN A 318 6.91 -0.48 9.79
CA GLN A 318 5.88 -0.66 8.76
C GLN A 318 4.45 -0.60 9.34
N GLY A 319 4.30 -0.37 10.65
CA GLY A 319 3.01 -0.36 11.33
C GLY A 319 2.39 -1.74 11.50
N VAL A 320 3.20 -2.80 11.43
CA VAL A 320 2.76 -4.18 11.66
C VAL A 320 2.72 -4.45 13.17
N PRO A 321 1.59 -4.91 13.73
CA PRO A 321 1.45 -5.13 15.16
C PRO A 321 2.29 -6.30 15.68
N ASP A 322 2.58 -6.30 16.98
CA ASP A 322 3.42 -7.31 17.61
C ASP A 322 2.78 -8.71 17.62
N SER A 323 1.47 -8.80 17.45
CA SER A 323 0.76 -10.07 17.27
C SER A 323 1.06 -10.77 15.93
N TYR A 324 1.63 -10.05 14.95
CA TYR A 324 2.14 -10.67 13.72
C TYR A 324 3.51 -11.32 14.00
N ILE A 325 3.56 -12.63 14.04
CA ILE A 325 4.76 -13.40 14.49
C ILE A 325 5.25 -14.30 13.36
N ILE A 326 6.55 -14.22 13.05
CA ILE A 326 7.22 -15.13 12.12
C ILE A 326 8.01 -16.14 12.94
N ASN A 327 7.51 -17.37 13.02
CA ASN A 327 8.11 -18.43 13.81
C ASN A 327 9.34 -19.09 13.15
N THR A 328 9.41 -19.05 11.82
CA THR A 328 10.56 -19.59 11.08
C THR A 328 11.85 -18.96 11.56
N GLN A 329 12.78 -19.76 12.08
CA GLN A 329 14.05 -19.27 12.66
C GLN A 329 15.08 -18.90 11.60
N GLU A 330 15.01 -19.54 10.45
CA GLU A 330 15.94 -19.37 9.33
C GLU A 330 15.56 -18.22 8.41
N LYS A 331 16.37 -18.00 7.36
CA LYS A 331 16.06 -17.11 6.24
C LYS A 331 15.89 -15.62 6.61
N LEU A 332 16.73 -15.17 7.55
CA LEU A 332 16.70 -13.79 8.04
C LEU A 332 16.73 -12.74 6.90
N SER A 333 17.51 -12.96 5.85
CA SER A 333 17.54 -12.07 4.67
C SER A 333 16.20 -11.98 3.95
N LYS A 334 15.46 -13.09 3.89
CA LYS A 334 14.12 -13.14 3.29
C LYS A 334 13.10 -12.41 4.15
N LYS A 335 13.16 -12.54 5.49
CA LYS A 335 12.31 -11.77 6.41
C LYS A 335 12.47 -10.27 6.17
N PHE A 336 13.71 -9.77 6.15
CA PHE A 336 13.98 -8.36 5.88
C PHE A 336 13.51 -7.94 4.48
N LYS A 337 13.74 -8.75 3.44
CA LYS A 337 13.29 -8.46 2.08
C LYS A 337 11.76 -8.37 2.00
N MET A 338 11.05 -9.31 2.62
CA MET A 338 9.59 -9.31 2.67
C MET A 338 9.06 -8.02 3.34
N VAL A 339 9.61 -7.64 4.52
CA VAL A 339 9.22 -6.41 5.21
C VAL A 339 9.53 -5.18 4.36
N GLY A 340 10.69 -5.14 3.69
CA GLY A 340 11.09 -4.02 2.83
C GLY A 340 10.20 -3.86 1.58
N ASN A 341 9.63 -4.94 1.07
CA ASN A 341 8.71 -4.90 -0.08
C ASN A 341 7.29 -4.48 0.34
N GLY A 342 6.89 -4.72 1.58
CA GLY A 342 5.52 -4.53 2.05
C GLY A 342 5.01 -3.09 2.00
N VAL A 343 3.71 -2.93 1.84
CA VAL A 343 3.00 -1.66 2.01
C VAL A 343 2.81 -1.41 3.50
N PRO A 344 3.14 -0.22 4.04
CA PRO A 344 2.87 0.09 5.45
C PRO A 344 1.39 -0.08 5.80
N VAL A 345 1.11 -0.85 6.84
CA VAL A 345 -0.26 -1.24 7.22
C VAL A 345 -1.19 -0.05 7.49
N PRO A 346 -0.77 1.03 8.20
CA PRO A 346 -1.64 2.19 8.41
C PRO A 346 -2.00 2.90 7.10
N LEU A 347 -1.09 2.98 6.13
CA LEU A 347 -1.38 3.57 4.82
C LEU A 347 -2.37 2.69 4.03
N ALA A 348 -2.15 1.37 4.01
CA ALA A 348 -3.06 0.40 3.39
C ALA A 348 -4.47 0.50 3.97
N TYR A 349 -4.59 0.60 5.30
CA TYR A 349 -5.86 0.78 6.02
C TYR A 349 -6.58 2.06 5.60
N GLN A 350 -5.91 3.20 5.54
CA GLN A 350 -6.52 4.47 5.13
C GLN A 350 -7.02 4.44 3.68
N ILE A 351 -6.27 3.79 2.78
CA ILE A 351 -6.71 3.59 1.40
C ILE A 351 -7.94 2.69 1.35
N ALA A 352 -7.93 1.58 2.09
CA ALA A 352 -9.04 0.65 2.16
C ALA A 352 -10.33 1.32 2.71
N LEU A 353 -10.22 2.17 3.74
CA LEU A 353 -11.35 2.98 4.25
C LEU A 353 -11.91 3.92 3.18
N SER A 354 -11.05 4.56 2.39
CA SER A 354 -11.50 5.45 1.29
C SER A 354 -12.22 4.66 0.20
N ILE A 355 -11.71 3.47 -0.15
CA ILE A 355 -12.36 2.56 -1.12
C ILE A 355 -13.69 2.08 -0.56
N LYS A 356 -13.76 1.65 0.69
CA LYS A 356 -15.00 1.20 1.32
C LYS A 356 -16.05 2.30 1.32
N LYS A 357 -15.68 3.51 1.73
CA LYS A 357 -16.58 4.67 1.71
C LYS A 357 -17.13 4.92 0.31
N PHE A 358 -16.26 4.94 -0.72
CA PHE A 358 -16.65 5.10 -2.11
C PHE A 358 -17.65 4.02 -2.57
N LEU A 359 -17.40 2.75 -2.23
CA LEU A 359 -18.27 1.64 -2.62
C LEU A 359 -19.65 1.72 -1.94
N ILE A 360 -19.73 2.18 -0.68
CA ILE A 360 -21.00 2.43 0.04
C ILE A 360 -21.77 3.59 -0.62
N GLU A 361 -21.09 4.70 -0.91
CA GLU A 361 -21.69 5.85 -1.59
C GLU A 361 -22.23 5.44 -2.96
N LEU A 362 -21.50 4.63 -3.71
CA LEU A 362 -21.91 4.12 -5.02
C LEU A 362 -23.21 3.30 -4.96
N GLU A 363 -23.45 2.56 -3.89
CA GLU A 363 -24.71 1.81 -3.71
C GLU A 363 -25.93 2.73 -3.52
N GLN A 364 -25.74 3.87 -2.88
CA GLN A 364 -26.80 4.85 -2.66
C GLN A 364 -27.22 5.57 -3.95
N TYR A 365 -26.30 5.66 -4.94
CA TYR A 365 -26.58 6.26 -6.27
C TYR A 365 -27.27 5.31 -7.26
N LYS A 366 -27.45 4.01 -6.94
CA LYS A 366 -28.29 3.14 -7.75
C LYS A 366 -29.73 3.66 -7.69
N PRO A 367 -30.37 4.05 -8.84
CA PRO A 367 -31.75 4.46 -8.81
C PRO A 367 -32.57 3.33 -8.18
N LYS A 368 -33.42 3.67 -7.23
CA LYS A 368 -34.38 2.72 -6.62
C LYS A 368 -35.31 2.24 -7.74
N MET A 369 -34.88 1.22 -8.48
CA MET A 369 -35.74 0.49 -9.37
C MET A 369 -36.62 -0.45 -8.54
N ASN A 370 -37.60 0.12 -7.84
CA ASN A 370 -38.73 -0.60 -7.31
C ASN A 370 -39.99 0.26 -7.43
N GLY A 371 -40.79 -0.10 -8.45
CA GLY A 371 -42.24 -0.04 -8.46
C GLY A 371 -42.88 1.34 -8.26
N HIS A 372 -43.13 2.07 -9.35
CA HIS A 372 -44.47 2.52 -9.74
C HIS A 372 -44.37 3.36 -11.02
N LEU A 373 -44.92 2.81 -12.08
CA LEU A 373 -45.31 3.58 -13.27
C LEU A 373 -46.32 4.64 -12.84
N VAL A 374 -45.89 5.87 -12.58
CA VAL A 374 -46.77 7.00 -12.54
C VAL A 374 -46.77 7.61 -13.96
N LYS A 375 -47.83 7.30 -14.73
CA LYS A 375 -48.19 8.02 -15.92
C LYS A 375 -48.49 9.49 -15.56
N GLY A 376 -47.54 10.36 -15.76
CA GLY A 376 -47.72 11.81 -15.66
C GLY A 376 -47.50 12.44 -17.06
N LYS A 377 -48.57 12.67 -17.82
CA LYS A 377 -48.55 13.56 -18.97
C LYS A 377 -48.33 14.99 -18.48
N THR A 378 -47.22 15.60 -18.88
CA THR A 378 -47.10 17.06 -18.90
C THR A 378 -46.75 17.51 -20.32
N LYS A 379 -47.60 18.36 -20.87
CA LYS A 379 -47.43 19.05 -22.18
C LYS A 379 -46.30 20.08 -22.07
N PRO A 380 -45.58 20.37 -23.16
CA PRO A 380 -44.61 21.47 -23.19
C PRO A 380 -45.33 22.80 -23.35
N GLY A 381 -45.01 23.77 -22.52
CA GLY A 381 -45.51 25.13 -22.63
C GLY A 381 -44.80 26.07 -21.65
N ASP A 382 -44.15 27.07 -22.26
CA ASP A 382 -43.80 28.38 -21.72
C ASP A 382 -42.75 28.51 -20.62
N VAL A 383 -41.50 28.68 -21.03
CA VAL A 383 -40.51 29.43 -20.27
C VAL A 383 -40.23 30.76 -20.97
N LYS A 384 -40.76 31.82 -20.38
CA LYS A 384 -40.40 33.21 -20.71
C LYS A 384 -39.03 33.54 -20.10
N ASN A 385 -38.14 34.06 -20.94
CA ASN A 385 -36.90 34.73 -20.52
C ASN A 385 -37.21 36.00 -19.71
N PRO A 386 -36.44 36.34 -18.66
CA PRO A 386 -36.28 37.72 -18.25
C PRO A 386 -34.98 38.29 -18.81
N VAL A 387 -35.16 39.47 -19.36
CA VAL A 387 -34.21 40.39 -19.96
C VAL A 387 -33.26 40.95 -18.90
N GLU A 388 -32.03 41.25 -19.36
CA GLU A 388 -31.00 42.07 -18.76
C GLU A 388 -31.52 43.38 -18.16
N GLU A 389 -30.95 43.84 -17.05
CA GLU A 389 -30.61 45.25 -16.82
C GLU A 389 -29.61 45.39 -15.65
N HIS A 390 -28.46 46.06 -15.98
CA HIS A 390 -27.43 46.81 -15.22
C HIS A 390 -26.43 46.04 -14.39
#